data_cdd8f569af03fb1b8eab99ec429f8fd5
#
_entry.id   cdd8f569af03fb1b8eab99ec429f8fd5
#
_cell.length_a   1.000
_cell.length_b   1.000
_cell.length_c   1.000
_cell.angle_alpha   90.00
_cell.angle_beta   90.00
_cell.angle_gamma   90.00
#
_symmetry.space_group_name_H-M   'P 1'
#
loop_
_entity.id
_entity.type
_entity.pdbx_description
1 polymer ?
#
loop_
_entity_poly.entity_id
_entity_poly.type
_entity_poly.pdbx_seq_one_letter_code
_entity_poly.pdbx_strand_id
1 'polypeptide(L)'
;MVKVAILHEGNAKKTNDNELLKLLIQELELDSERVVFFGMGVKSNFFKPEYPSYKNIKNSIENEEINKLLFVIDADYEHNDQKYGGYQNTEKALKNIIAELGFQNDSDIYIVCDPKTQEGYLESLILSSIPLQHKNCIQDFLYCSEFKSKDNHKSILNQIL
;
A
#
# COMPACT_ATOMS: atom_id res chain seq x y z
N MET A 1 -3.85 -25.95 1.25
CA MET A 1 -4.75 -24.78 1.46
C MET A 1 -4.12 -23.60 0.75
N VAL A 2 -4.84 -22.89 -0.12
CA VAL A 2 -4.31 -21.74 -0.85
C VAL A 2 -4.02 -20.60 0.13
N LYS A 3 -2.79 -20.10 0.16
CA LYS A 3 -2.41 -18.93 0.94
C LYS A 3 -2.06 -17.76 0.02
N VAL A 4 -2.47 -16.57 0.43
CA VAL A 4 -2.17 -15.31 -0.24
C VAL A 4 -1.08 -14.59 0.55
N ALA A 5 0.00 -14.22 -0.11
CA ALA A 5 1.00 -13.34 0.47
C ALA A 5 0.71 -11.89 0.08
N ILE A 6 0.56 -11.01 1.07
CA ILE A 6 0.42 -9.57 0.86
C ILE A 6 1.77 -8.91 1.11
N LEU A 7 2.34 -8.31 0.08
CA LEU A 7 3.55 -7.50 0.16
C LEU A 7 3.12 -6.04 0.33
N HIS A 8 3.54 -5.40 1.41
CA HIS A 8 3.16 -4.02 1.72
C HIS A 8 4.35 -3.18 2.19
N GLU A 9 4.22 -1.87 2.12
CA GLU A 9 5.23 -0.96 2.67
C GLU A 9 5.32 -1.04 4.19
N GLY A 10 6.45 -0.63 4.74
CA GLY A 10 6.71 -0.67 6.18
C GLY A 10 7.15 -2.05 6.70
N ASN A 11 7.20 -2.18 8.01
CA ASN A 11 7.66 -3.39 8.69
C ASN A 11 6.50 -4.37 8.89
N ALA A 12 6.81 -5.67 8.86
CA ALA A 12 5.81 -6.75 9.03
C ALA A 12 5.03 -6.71 10.36
N LYS A 13 5.45 -5.91 11.34
CA LYS A 13 4.91 -6.02 12.71
C LYS A 13 3.93 -4.93 13.14
N LYS A 14 4.04 -3.68 12.66
CA LYS A 14 3.07 -2.60 13.00
C LYS A 14 3.26 -1.40 12.07
N THR A 15 2.53 -1.37 10.98
CA THR A 15 2.38 -0.17 10.15
C THR A 15 0.90 0.09 9.95
N ASN A 16 0.54 1.33 9.63
CA ASN A 16 -0.87 1.69 9.37
C ASN A 16 -1.46 0.84 8.24
N ASP A 17 -0.66 0.55 7.21
CA ASP A 17 -1.10 -0.29 6.08
C ASP A 17 -1.42 -1.71 6.53
N ASN A 18 -0.56 -2.32 7.34
CA ASN A 18 -0.77 -3.66 7.86
C ASN A 18 -2.02 -3.74 8.75
N GLU A 19 -2.21 -2.76 9.63
CA GLU A 19 -3.38 -2.72 10.52
C GLU A 19 -4.67 -2.49 9.72
N LEU A 20 -4.66 -1.60 8.72
CA LEU A 20 -5.81 -1.42 7.83
C LEU A 20 -6.14 -2.69 7.04
N LEU A 21 -5.13 -3.34 6.46
CA LEU A 21 -5.33 -4.59 5.72
C LEU A 21 -5.92 -5.69 6.60
N LYS A 22 -5.48 -5.82 7.85
CA LYS A 22 -6.06 -6.75 8.82
C LYS A 22 -7.52 -6.41 9.14
N LEU A 23 -7.84 -5.14 9.34
CA LEU A 23 -9.21 -4.70 9.56
C LEU A 23 -10.09 -5.01 8.35
N LEU A 24 -9.62 -4.78 7.12
CA LEU A 24 -10.35 -5.12 5.91
C LEU A 24 -10.60 -6.63 5.79
N ILE A 25 -9.61 -7.46 6.11
CA ILE A 25 -9.75 -8.92 6.13
C ILE A 25 -10.83 -9.34 7.13
N GLN A 26 -10.84 -8.74 8.31
CA GLN A 26 -11.81 -9.01 9.36
C GLN A 26 -13.22 -8.54 8.95
N GLU A 27 -13.38 -7.32 8.48
CA GLU A 27 -14.67 -6.73 8.07
C GLU A 27 -15.29 -7.47 6.87
N LEU A 28 -14.45 -8.00 5.97
CA LEU A 28 -14.88 -8.81 4.83
C LEU A 28 -15.06 -10.29 5.18
N GLU A 29 -14.94 -10.66 6.45
CA GLU A 29 -15.06 -12.05 6.94
C GLU A 29 -14.14 -13.05 6.20
N LEU A 30 -12.96 -12.57 5.76
CA LEU A 30 -11.99 -13.41 5.08
C LEU A 30 -11.17 -14.23 6.09
N ASP A 31 -10.79 -15.43 5.68
CA ASP A 31 -10.00 -16.34 6.51
C ASP A 31 -8.56 -15.79 6.68
N SER A 32 -8.29 -15.20 7.83
CA SER A 32 -6.98 -14.61 8.16
C SER A 32 -5.85 -15.64 8.23
N GLU A 33 -6.13 -16.93 8.46
CA GLU A 33 -5.12 -17.99 8.48
C GLU A 33 -4.57 -18.28 7.07
N ARG A 34 -5.29 -17.81 6.05
CA ARG A 34 -4.88 -17.94 4.63
C ARG A 34 -4.10 -16.74 4.12
N VAL A 35 -3.80 -15.77 4.96
CA VAL A 35 -3.09 -14.54 4.58
C VAL A 35 -1.76 -14.45 5.32
N VAL A 36 -0.69 -14.17 4.58
CA VAL A 36 0.65 -13.95 5.12
C VAL A 36 1.13 -12.57 4.70
N PHE A 37 1.64 -11.78 5.65
CA PHE A 37 2.13 -10.42 5.38
C PHE A 37 3.66 -10.39 5.24
N PHE A 38 4.13 -9.72 4.17
CA PHE A 38 5.55 -9.43 3.94
C PHE A 38 5.76 -7.92 3.92
N GLY A 39 6.42 -7.39 4.97
CA GLY A 39 6.85 -6.00 5.02
C GLY A 39 8.06 -5.79 4.13
N MET A 40 7.94 -4.93 3.12
CA MET A 40 9.01 -4.60 2.17
C MET A 40 9.86 -3.41 2.64
N GLY A 41 9.49 -2.77 3.77
CA GLY A 41 10.16 -1.57 4.27
C GLY A 41 9.76 -0.34 3.46
N VAL A 42 10.68 0.19 2.67
CA VAL A 42 10.42 1.36 1.83
C VAL A 42 10.06 0.97 0.39
N LYS A 43 9.30 1.81 -0.30
CA LYS A 43 8.84 1.62 -1.67
C LYS A 43 9.93 1.13 -2.63
N SER A 44 11.12 1.73 -2.56
CA SER A 44 12.24 1.36 -3.46
C SER A 44 12.67 -0.10 -3.35
N ASN A 45 12.35 -0.80 -2.26
CA ASN A 45 12.68 -2.21 -2.09
C ASN A 45 11.82 -3.13 -2.96
N PHE A 46 10.61 -2.70 -3.31
CA PHE A 46 9.76 -3.43 -4.26
C PHE A 46 10.39 -3.57 -5.64
N PHE A 47 11.26 -2.63 -6.01
CA PHE A 47 11.87 -2.58 -7.34
C PHE A 47 13.30 -3.14 -7.38
N LYS A 48 13.69 -3.89 -6.34
CA LYS A 48 15.00 -4.57 -6.23
C LYS A 48 14.79 -6.08 -6.28
N PRO A 49 15.09 -6.76 -7.39
CA PRO A 49 14.87 -8.21 -7.50
C PRO A 49 15.66 -9.03 -6.47
N GLU A 50 16.80 -8.48 -6.01
CA GLU A 50 17.65 -9.08 -4.99
C GLU A 50 17.18 -8.86 -3.55
N TYR A 51 16.07 -8.14 -3.33
CA TYR A 51 15.59 -7.87 -1.98
C TYR A 51 15.26 -9.19 -1.25
N PRO A 52 15.73 -9.38 0.00
CA PRO A 52 15.67 -10.69 0.67
C PRO A 52 14.27 -11.30 0.79
N SER A 53 13.22 -10.48 0.89
CA SER A 53 11.85 -10.96 0.97
C SER A 53 11.44 -11.76 -0.27
N TYR A 54 11.93 -11.41 -1.46
CA TYR A 54 11.61 -12.14 -2.69
C TYR A 54 12.18 -13.56 -2.70
N LYS A 55 13.36 -13.76 -2.12
CA LYS A 55 13.92 -15.10 -1.97
C LYS A 55 13.06 -15.96 -1.04
N ASN A 56 12.59 -15.40 0.07
CA ASN A 56 11.71 -16.10 1.00
C ASN A 56 10.38 -16.46 0.34
N ILE A 57 9.80 -15.51 -0.41
CA ILE A 57 8.55 -15.72 -1.16
C ILE A 57 8.71 -16.83 -2.20
N LYS A 58 9.80 -16.82 -2.98
CA LYS A 58 10.09 -17.90 -3.96
C LYS A 58 10.14 -19.26 -3.28
N ASN A 59 10.87 -19.39 -2.18
CA ASN A 59 10.95 -20.65 -1.43
C ASN A 59 9.56 -21.09 -0.94
N SER A 60 8.72 -20.16 -0.44
CA SER A 60 7.37 -20.49 0.02
C SER A 60 6.43 -20.88 -1.13
N ILE A 61 6.62 -20.33 -2.33
CA ILE A 61 5.88 -20.76 -3.53
C ILE A 61 6.33 -22.18 -3.97
N GLU A 62 7.63 -22.41 -4.02
CA GLU A 62 8.20 -23.73 -4.38
C GLU A 62 7.77 -24.83 -3.41
N ASN A 63 7.57 -24.48 -2.12
CA ASN A 63 7.06 -25.39 -1.09
C ASN A 63 5.51 -25.48 -1.06
N GLU A 64 4.82 -24.86 -2.00
CA GLU A 64 3.34 -24.81 -2.06
C GLU A 64 2.68 -24.19 -0.82
N GLU A 65 3.43 -23.37 -0.04
CA GLU A 65 2.92 -22.64 1.11
C GLU A 65 2.13 -21.39 0.69
N ILE A 66 2.52 -20.76 -0.42
CA ILE A 66 1.91 -19.57 -1.00
C ILE A 66 1.55 -19.86 -2.47
N ASN A 67 0.35 -19.45 -2.87
CA ASN A 67 -0.14 -19.68 -4.22
C ASN A 67 -0.49 -18.38 -4.95
N LYS A 68 -0.67 -17.28 -4.22
CA LYS A 68 -0.98 -15.96 -4.78
C LYS A 68 -0.24 -14.87 -4.06
N LEU A 69 0.14 -13.84 -4.81
CA LEU A 69 0.80 -12.64 -4.30
C LEU A 69 -0.09 -11.42 -4.56
N LEU A 70 -0.21 -10.55 -3.57
CA LEU A 70 -0.83 -9.24 -3.73
C LEU A 70 0.22 -8.18 -3.36
N PHE A 71 0.58 -7.35 -4.32
CA PHE A 71 1.44 -6.18 -4.11
C PHE A 71 0.57 -4.99 -3.73
N VAL A 72 0.72 -4.49 -2.51
CA VAL A 72 0.04 -3.29 -2.02
C VAL A 72 1.08 -2.21 -1.79
N ILE A 73 1.03 -1.13 -2.55
CA ILE A 73 2.07 -0.10 -2.59
C ILE A 73 1.45 1.28 -2.83
N ASP A 74 1.99 2.30 -2.19
CA ASP A 74 1.57 3.68 -2.42
C ASP A 74 2.03 4.19 -3.81
N ALA A 75 1.17 4.95 -4.48
CA ALA A 75 1.56 5.63 -5.72
C ALA A 75 2.62 6.69 -5.48
N ASP A 76 2.55 7.40 -4.34
CA ASP A 76 3.27 8.64 -4.08
C ASP A 76 2.97 9.75 -5.10
N TYR A 77 3.72 10.83 -5.04
CA TYR A 77 3.58 11.95 -5.97
C TYR A 77 4.72 11.93 -7.00
N GLU A 78 4.39 12.07 -8.28
CA GLU A 78 5.36 12.07 -9.38
C GLU A 78 6.41 13.19 -9.22
N HIS A 79 6.00 14.35 -8.71
CA HIS A 79 6.92 15.47 -8.47
C HIS A 79 7.98 15.19 -7.38
N ASN A 80 7.73 14.22 -6.47
CA ASN A 80 8.68 13.82 -5.44
C ASN A 80 9.64 12.71 -5.94
N ASP A 81 9.13 11.83 -6.81
CA ASP A 81 9.91 10.74 -7.41
C ASP A 81 9.48 10.53 -8.86
N GLN A 82 10.21 11.15 -9.79
CA GLN A 82 9.93 11.06 -11.22
C GLN A 82 10.06 9.65 -11.79
N LYS A 83 10.75 8.75 -11.08
CA LYS A 83 10.98 7.38 -11.56
C LYS A 83 9.86 6.42 -11.17
N TYR A 84 9.38 6.53 -9.94
CA TYR A 84 8.43 5.57 -9.36
C TYR A 84 7.17 6.23 -8.79
N GLY A 85 7.10 7.55 -8.70
CA GLY A 85 5.95 8.29 -8.23
C GLY A 85 4.83 8.35 -9.26
N GLY A 86 3.59 8.42 -8.77
CA GLY A 86 2.37 8.33 -9.57
C GLY A 86 1.98 6.90 -9.91
N TYR A 87 0.69 6.70 -10.17
CA TYR A 87 0.12 5.38 -10.46
C TYR A 87 0.83 4.67 -11.63
N GLN A 88 0.98 5.35 -12.76
CA GLN A 88 1.49 4.74 -13.99
C GLN A 88 2.96 4.31 -13.88
N ASN A 89 3.81 5.13 -13.25
CA ASN A 89 5.21 4.80 -13.06
C ASN A 89 5.37 3.64 -12.07
N THR A 90 4.59 3.66 -10.98
CA THR A 90 4.56 2.57 -9.99
C THR A 90 4.09 1.26 -10.63
N GLU A 91 2.99 1.29 -11.38
CA GLU A 91 2.44 0.11 -12.05
C GLU A 91 3.43 -0.51 -13.04
N LYS A 92 4.02 0.33 -13.90
CA LYS A 92 5.04 -0.09 -14.87
C LYS A 92 6.24 -0.74 -14.18
N ALA A 93 6.74 -0.12 -13.12
CA ALA A 93 7.88 -0.65 -12.38
C ALA A 93 7.55 -2.00 -11.70
N LEU A 94 6.36 -2.14 -11.10
CA LEU A 94 5.92 -3.41 -10.52
C LEU A 94 5.76 -4.50 -11.57
N LYS A 95 5.14 -4.22 -12.70
CA LYS A 95 5.00 -5.20 -13.79
C LYS A 95 6.36 -5.71 -14.28
N ASN A 96 7.36 -4.83 -14.35
CA ASN A 96 8.72 -5.23 -14.72
C ASN A 96 9.35 -6.17 -13.68
N ILE A 97 9.26 -5.85 -12.40
CA ILE A 97 9.78 -6.68 -11.30
C ILE A 97 9.06 -8.04 -11.25
N ILE A 98 7.74 -8.03 -11.34
CA ILE A 98 6.92 -9.26 -11.37
C ILE A 98 7.36 -10.17 -12.52
N ALA A 99 7.61 -9.59 -13.69
CA ALA A 99 8.10 -10.32 -14.85
C ALA A 99 9.52 -10.87 -14.64
N GLU A 100 10.43 -10.06 -14.11
CA GLU A 100 11.82 -10.46 -13.83
C GLU A 100 11.89 -11.58 -12.77
N LEU A 101 11.00 -11.54 -11.76
CA LEU A 101 10.93 -12.56 -10.72
C LEU A 101 10.16 -13.82 -11.13
N GLY A 102 9.43 -13.78 -12.24
CA GLY A 102 8.65 -14.92 -12.74
C GLY A 102 7.30 -15.11 -12.04
N PHE A 103 6.71 -14.03 -11.47
CA PHE A 103 5.46 -14.09 -10.69
C PHE A 103 4.20 -13.70 -11.48
N GLN A 104 4.27 -13.56 -12.82
CA GLN A 104 3.20 -12.98 -13.64
C GLN A 104 1.84 -13.70 -13.52
N ASN A 105 1.87 -15.02 -13.34
CA ASN A 105 0.65 -15.83 -13.32
C ASN A 105 -0.04 -15.88 -11.96
N ASP A 106 0.68 -15.49 -10.91
CA ASP A 106 0.24 -15.70 -9.53
C ASP A 106 0.21 -14.39 -8.72
N SER A 107 0.32 -13.23 -9.37
CA SER A 107 0.34 -11.95 -8.68
C SER A 107 -0.68 -10.96 -9.21
N ASP A 108 -1.21 -10.17 -8.26
CA ASP A 108 -2.05 -9.00 -8.49
C ASP A 108 -1.39 -7.76 -7.88
N ILE A 109 -1.75 -6.57 -8.38
CA ILE A 109 -1.23 -5.29 -7.95
C ILE A 109 -2.38 -4.42 -7.46
N TYR A 110 -2.24 -3.85 -6.28
CA TYR A 110 -3.10 -2.78 -5.79
C TYR A 110 -2.25 -1.55 -5.44
N ILE A 111 -2.40 -0.48 -6.21
CA ILE A 111 -1.69 0.78 -6.01
C ILE A 111 -2.61 1.73 -5.26
N VAL A 112 -2.18 2.10 -4.06
CA VAL A 112 -2.91 2.99 -3.15
C VAL A 112 -2.70 4.44 -3.58
N CYS A 113 -3.79 5.15 -3.91
CA CYS A 113 -3.74 6.55 -4.34
C CYS A 113 -5.11 7.22 -4.22
N ASP A 114 -5.17 8.53 -4.37
CA ASP A 114 -6.43 9.22 -4.69
C ASP A 114 -6.87 8.80 -6.10
N PRO A 115 -8.06 8.20 -6.28
CA PRO A 115 -8.50 7.68 -7.58
C PRO A 115 -8.74 8.77 -8.63
N LYS A 116 -8.82 10.05 -8.25
CA LYS A 116 -9.00 11.16 -9.18
C LYS A 116 -7.69 11.68 -9.74
N THR A 117 -6.68 11.81 -8.87
CA THR A 117 -5.36 12.33 -9.26
C THR A 117 -4.41 11.23 -9.68
N GLN A 118 -4.67 9.98 -9.27
CA GLN A 118 -3.79 8.83 -9.44
C GLN A 118 -2.41 9.02 -8.78
N GLU A 119 -2.39 9.80 -7.71
CA GLU A 119 -1.19 10.10 -6.91
C GLU A 119 -1.52 10.02 -5.42
N GLY A 120 -0.47 10.01 -4.59
CA GLY A 120 -0.56 10.00 -3.14
C GLY A 120 -0.42 8.61 -2.53
N TYR A 121 -0.90 8.49 -1.33
CA TYR A 121 -0.72 7.33 -0.44
C TYR A 121 -2.03 7.00 0.28
N LEU A 122 -1.99 6.08 1.23
CA LEU A 122 -3.16 5.59 1.96
C LEU A 122 -4.06 6.73 2.49
N GLU A 123 -3.46 7.76 3.09
CA GLU A 123 -4.22 8.91 3.59
C GLU A 123 -4.95 9.65 2.46
N SER A 124 -4.36 9.73 1.28
CA SER A 124 -4.99 10.35 0.10
C SER A 124 -6.22 9.56 -0.35
N LEU A 125 -6.12 8.23 -0.36
CA LEU A 125 -7.23 7.33 -0.66
C LEU A 125 -8.38 7.51 0.35
N ILE A 126 -8.08 7.47 1.65
CA ILE A 126 -9.08 7.64 2.72
C ILE A 126 -9.74 9.02 2.60
N LEU A 127 -8.96 10.08 2.46
CA LEU A 127 -9.48 11.43 2.31
C LEU A 127 -10.34 11.57 1.04
N SER A 128 -10.03 10.84 -0.03
CA SER A 128 -10.84 10.87 -1.25
C SER A 128 -12.24 10.31 -1.06
N SER A 129 -12.40 9.36 -0.14
CA SER A 129 -13.68 8.71 0.18
C SER A 129 -14.59 9.53 1.10
N ILE A 130 -14.04 10.53 1.81
CA ILE A 130 -14.81 11.38 2.74
C ILE A 130 -15.73 12.33 1.94
N PRO A 131 -17.03 12.45 2.30
CA PRO A 131 -17.94 13.38 1.69
C PRO A 131 -17.44 14.84 1.74
N LEU A 132 -17.70 15.61 0.67
CA LEU A 132 -17.18 16.99 0.52
C LEU A 132 -17.53 17.90 1.72
N GLN A 133 -18.72 17.76 2.25
CA GLN A 133 -19.15 18.53 3.44
C GLN A 133 -18.26 18.29 4.65
N HIS A 134 -17.83 17.05 4.88
CA HIS A 134 -16.93 16.71 6.00
C HIS A 134 -15.51 17.19 5.73
N LYS A 135 -15.05 17.14 4.46
CA LYS A 135 -13.75 17.72 4.09
C LYS A 135 -13.71 19.21 4.38
N ASN A 136 -14.77 19.94 4.06
CA ASN A 136 -14.86 21.38 4.33
C ASN A 136 -14.77 21.65 5.84
N CYS A 137 -15.52 20.91 6.68
CA CYS A 137 -15.42 21.04 8.13
C CYS A 137 -14.00 20.80 8.67
N ILE A 138 -13.31 19.78 8.12
CA ILE A 138 -11.91 19.51 8.52
C ILE A 138 -10.99 20.65 8.08
N GLN A 139 -11.15 21.17 6.87
CA GLN A 139 -10.36 22.30 6.37
C GLN A 139 -10.60 23.56 7.18
N ASP A 140 -11.85 23.86 7.51
CA ASP A 140 -12.22 25.00 8.33
C ASP A 140 -11.61 24.88 9.74
N PHE A 141 -11.66 23.70 10.35
CA PHE A 141 -11.00 23.41 11.62
C PHE A 141 -9.49 23.64 11.56
N LEU A 142 -8.82 23.11 10.54
CA LEU A 142 -7.38 23.31 10.37
C LEU A 142 -7.03 24.79 10.15
N TYR A 143 -7.88 25.52 9.45
CA TYR A 143 -7.69 26.93 9.20
C TYR A 143 -7.84 27.76 10.50
N CYS A 144 -8.90 27.50 11.27
CA CYS A 144 -9.17 28.27 12.49
C CYS A 144 -8.26 27.87 13.66
N SER A 145 -7.76 26.65 13.70
CA SER A 145 -6.85 26.14 14.75
C SER A 145 -5.39 26.50 14.54
N GLU A 146 -5.04 27.11 13.38
CA GLU A 146 -3.66 27.41 12.97
C GLU A 146 -2.72 26.20 12.95
N PHE A 147 -3.24 24.97 13.01
CA PHE A 147 -2.46 23.75 12.88
C PHE A 147 -1.92 23.61 11.42
N LYS A 148 -0.92 24.40 11.09
CA LYS A 148 -0.21 24.34 9.82
C LYS A 148 1.03 23.45 9.96
N SER A 149 0.89 22.15 9.75
CA SER A 149 2.06 21.29 9.51
C SER A 149 2.27 21.04 8.02
N LYS A 150 3.52 20.82 7.61
CA LYS A 150 3.84 20.43 6.22
C LYS A 150 3.23 19.07 5.85
N ASP A 151 2.86 18.26 6.84
CA ASP A 151 2.25 16.94 6.70
C ASP A 151 0.77 16.94 7.14
N ASN A 152 -0.01 17.94 6.70
CA ASN A 152 -1.41 18.12 7.11
C ASN A 152 -2.27 16.86 6.89
N HIS A 153 -2.01 16.06 5.86
CA HIS A 153 -2.74 14.82 5.60
C HIS A 153 -2.56 13.78 6.72
N LYS A 154 -1.33 13.58 7.20
CA LYS A 154 -1.05 12.64 8.31
C LYS A 154 -1.62 13.13 9.63
N SER A 155 -1.54 14.44 9.92
CA SER A 155 -2.08 15.00 11.16
C SER A 155 -3.60 14.98 11.20
N ILE A 156 -4.30 15.12 10.08
CA ILE A 156 -5.77 15.01 10.00
C ILE A 156 -6.23 13.59 10.35
N LEU A 157 -5.60 12.57 9.77
CA LEU A 157 -6.00 11.19 10.02
C LEU A 157 -5.68 10.70 11.42
N ASN A 158 -4.55 11.10 12.00
CA ASN A 158 -4.21 10.79 13.39
C ASN A 158 -5.16 11.43 14.43
N GLN A 159 -6.03 12.36 14.01
CA GLN A 159 -7.04 12.97 14.87
C GLN A 159 -8.46 12.42 14.64
N ILE A 160 -8.67 11.67 13.56
CA ILE A 160 -9.95 11.09 13.18
C ILE A 160 -10.03 9.60 13.55
N LEU A 161 -8.90 8.93 13.68
CA LEU A 161 -8.77 7.53 14.12
C LEU A 161 -8.42 7.43 15.60
#